data_3a8998ec9d8c0dd8f0f33e93d496fb28
#
_entry.id   3a8998ec9d8c0dd8f0f33e93d496fb28
#
_cell.length_a   1.000
_cell.length_b   1.000
_cell.length_c   1.000
_cell.angle_alpha   90.00
_cell.angle_beta   90.00
_cell.angle_gamma   90.00
#
_symmetry.space_group_name_H-M   'P 1'
#
loop_
_entity.id
_entity.type
_entity.pdbx_description
1 polymer ?
#
loop_
_entity_poly.entity_id
_entity_poly.type
_entity_poly.pdbx_seq_one_letter_code
_entity_poly.pdbx_strand_id
1 'polypeptide(L)'
;MTQVCSLPSSTADVNDTYHNKRLPKGIHIVRSDEKSARKVEGVSRCDNTEGIPWGYLFIQHNAAEKFEKTLNTAKFEGDFKPKCFIHRTISFKQKSKGCGVVKVERPSVSGLVFLQGHTNDLRIFLQKYYPQYHLVNNCMNGQPASIKDSIMQPFMQLMQTEPNRVTFLRDHFIKFARDHVKLRVLTGIFQGQEGYVVRILKNRQLVMDFGGYAVAINNVHNEDFEIAE
;
A
#
# COMPACT_ATOMS: atom_id res chain seq x y z
N MET A 1 37.94 -53.69 -20.70
CA MET A 1 36.53 -53.39 -20.42
C MET A 1 36.51 -52.33 -19.33
N THR A 2 36.43 -51.07 -19.74
CA THR A 2 36.45 -49.89 -18.86
C THR A 2 35.06 -49.26 -18.87
N GLN A 3 34.38 -49.37 -17.76
CA GLN A 3 33.04 -48.85 -17.57
C GLN A 3 33.14 -47.36 -17.15
N VAL A 4 32.62 -46.48 -18.01
CA VAL A 4 32.55 -45.04 -17.75
C VAL A 4 31.28 -44.76 -16.94
N CYS A 5 31.47 -44.36 -15.68
CA CYS A 5 30.39 -43.83 -14.86
C CYS A 5 30.05 -42.39 -15.30
N SER A 6 28.89 -42.20 -15.90
CA SER A 6 28.29 -40.91 -16.13
C SER A 6 27.66 -40.40 -14.82
N LEU A 7 28.13 -39.24 -14.38
CA LEU A 7 27.52 -38.46 -13.30
C LEU A 7 26.19 -37.88 -13.75
N PRO A 8 25.12 -37.93 -12.93
CA PRO A 8 23.91 -37.19 -13.23
C PRO A 8 24.14 -35.72 -12.91
N SER A 9 23.85 -34.86 -13.89
CA SER A 9 23.74 -33.42 -13.75
C SER A 9 22.55 -33.11 -12.86
N SER A 10 22.80 -32.74 -11.60
CA SER A 10 21.75 -32.19 -10.72
C SER A 10 21.48 -30.74 -11.10
N THR A 11 20.52 -30.51 -11.96
CA THR A 11 19.77 -29.28 -11.98
C THR A 11 18.85 -29.31 -10.75
N ALA A 12 19.35 -28.80 -9.63
CA ALA A 12 18.52 -28.57 -8.46
C ALA A 12 17.48 -27.52 -8.83
N ASP A 13 16.25 -27.96 -9.00
CA ASP A 13 15.10 -27.12 -9.21
C ASP A 13 14.90 -26.21 -8.00
N VAL A 14 15.04 -24.89 -8.25
CA VAL A 14 14.68 -23.80 -7.31
C VAL A 14 13.16 -23.79 -7.00
N ASN A 15 12.42 -24.72 -7.59
CA ASN A 15 10.96 -24.87 -7.46
C ASN A 15 10.50 -25.50 -6.13
N ASP A 16 11.39 -26.07 -5.32
CA ASP A 16 10.97 -26.93 -4.20
C ASP A 16 10.55 -26.17 -2.92
N THR A 17 10.86 -24.89 -2.82
CA THR A 17 10.53 -24.09 -1.61
C THR A 17 9.12 -23.49 -1.64
N TYR A 18 8.45 -23.48 -2.79
CA TYR A 18 7.13 -22.84 -2.98
C TYR A 18 5.99 -23.82 -3.26
N HIS A 19 6.17 -25.11 -3.01
CA HIS A 19 5.24 -26.19 -3.41
C HIS A 19 3.79 -26.03 -2.92
N ASN A 20 3.50 -25.15 -1.95
CA ASN A 20 2.14 -24.91 -1.46
C ASN A 20 1.59 -23.50 -1.72
N LYS A 21 2.35 -22.59 -2.35
CA LYS A 21 1.88 -21.21 -2.57
C LYS A 21 1.62 -20.94 -4.05
N ARG A 22 0.53 -20.22 -4.34
CA ARG A 22 0.12 -19.90 -5.71
C ARG A 22 0.94 -18.76 -6.28
N LEU A 23 1.65 -19.04 -7.38
CA LEU A 23 2.21 -17.99 -8.25
C LEU A 23 1.09 -17.40 -9.11
N PRO A 24 0.98 -16.08 -9.19
CA PRO A 24 -0.04 -15.44 -10.03
C PRO A 24 0.28 -15.65 -11.51
N LYS A 25 -0.72 -16.08 -12.29
CA LYS A 25 -0.60 -16.23 -13.74
C LYS A 25 -0.85 -14.92 -14.45
N GLY A 26 -0.04 -14.60 -15.50
CA GLY A 26 -0.24 -13.48 -16.42
C GLY A 26 0.14 -12.11 -15.87
N ILE A 27 1.12 -12.10 -14.98
CA ILE A 27 1.99 -10.97 -14.67
C ILE A 27 3.40 -11.33 -15.10
N HIS A 28 4.23 -10.33 -15.36
CA HIS A 28 5.62 -10.55 -15.72
C HIS A 28 6.46 -10.70 -14.45
N ILE A 29 7.05 -11.88 -14.24
CA ILE A 29 7.95 -12.15 -13.11
C ILE A 29 9.35 -12.30 -13.68
N VAL A 30 10.24 -11.37 -13.34
CA VAL A 30 11.65 -11.37 -13.74
C VAL A 30 12.41 -12.35 -12.88
N ARG A 31 13.11 -13.30 -13.48
CA ARG A 31 13.98 -14.23 -12.77
C ARG A 31 15.35 -13.59 -12.52
N SER A 32 16.04 -14.05 -11.48
CA SER A 32 17.34 -13.51 -11.07
C SER A 32 18.41 -13.58 -12.16
N ASP A 33 18.31 -14.54 -13.06
CA ASP A 33 19.20 -14.76 -14.20
C ASP A 33 19.00 -13.71 -15.32
N GLU A 34 17.85 -13.09 -15.45
CA GLU A 34 17.56 -12.06 -16.45
C GLU A 34 18.03 -10.65 -16.03
N LYS A 35 18.42 -10.48 -14.76
CA LYS A 35 18.90 -9.17 -14.24
C LYS A 35 20.18 -8.69 -14.91
N SER A 36 20.99 -9.60 -15.50
CA SER A 36 22.25 -9.25 -16.17
C SER A 36 22.08 -8.54 -17.52
N ALA A 37 20.91 -8.62 -18.13
CA ALA A 37 20.69 -8.13 -19.51
C ALA A 37 20.05 -6.74 -19.59
N ARG A 38 19.41 -6.26 -18.53
CA ARG A 38 18.79 -4.92 -18.50
C ARG A 38 19.48 -4.06 -17.44
N LYS A 39 20.49 -3.31 -17.89
CA LYS A 39 21.04 -2.16 -17.16
C LYS A 39 19.90 -1.14 -17.03
N VAL A 40 19.22 -1.14 -15.91
CA VAL A 40 18.26 -0.09 -15.58
C VAL A 40 19.07 1.16 -15.26
N GLU A 41 19.23 2.01 -16.27
CA GLU A 41 19.82 3.33 -16.09
C GLU A 41 18.88 4.16 -15.21
N GLY A 42 19.41 4.63 -14.11
CA GLY A 42 18.86 5.80 -13.42
C GLY A 42 17.79 5.57 -12.36
N VAL A 43 17.91 4.53 -11.53
CA VAL A 43 17.19 4.56 -10.26
C VAL A 43 18.19 4.86 -9.16
N SER A 44 18.21 6.13 -8.78
CA SER A 44 18.76 6.55 -7.49
C SER A 44 18.18 5.60 -6.45
N ARG A 45 19.03 4.81 -5.80
CA ARG A 45 18.66 4.13 -4.56
C ARG A 45 18.08 5.23 -3.68
N CYS A 46 16.79 5.14 -3.38
CA CYS A 46 16.21 5.98 -2.35
C CYS A 46 17.03 5.73 -1.11
N ASP A 47 17.90 6.68 -0.79
CA ASP A 47 18.62 6.70 0.47
C ASP A 47 17.57 6.44 1.54
N ASN A 48 17.90 5.51 2.47
CA ASN A 48 17.07 5.15 3.62
C ASN A 48 16.95 6.31 4.62
N THR A 49 16.54 7.47 4.17
CA THR A 49 15.95 8.48 5.02
C THR A 49 14.57 7.94 5.35
N GLU A 50 14.49 7.20 6.47
CA GLU A 50 13.21 6.83 7.04
C GLU A 50 12.46 8.13 7.29
N GLY A 51 11.56 8.48 6.37
CA GLY A 51 10.69 9.63 6.53
C GLY A 51 9.83 9.47 7.78
N ILE A 52 9.29 10.56 8.27
CA ILE A 52 8.40 10.54 9.45
C ILE A 52 7.22 9.61 9.15
N PRO A 53 6.97 8.59 9.98
CA PRO A 53 5.93 7.59 9.74
C PRO A 53 4.53 8.21 9.80
N TRP A 54 3.54 7.44 9.37
CA TRP A 54 2.14 7.81 9.37
C TRP A 54 1.34 6.89 10.27
N GLY A 55 0.53 7.49 11.14
CA GLY A 55 -0.54 6.79 11.85
C GLY A 55 -1.88 7.03 11.16
N TYR A 56 -2.92 6.27 11.51
CA TYR A 56 -4.25 6.54 10.98
C TYR A 56 -5.34 6.37 12.05
N LEU A 57 -6.44 7.07 11.81
CA LEU A 57 -7.65 7.01 12.64
C LEU A 57 -8.85 6.71 11.76
N PHE A 58 -9.91 6.28 12.43
CA PHE A 58 -11.19 6.08 11.79
C PHE A 58 -12.16 7.19 12.23
N ILE A 59 -12.59 8.01 11.28
CA ILE A 59 -13.52 9.11 11.51
C ILE A 59 -14.73 8.93 10.57
N GLN A 60 -15.94 9.12 11.11
CA GLN A 60 -17.12 9.06 10.26
C GLN A 60 -17.03 10.05 9.10
N HIS A 61 -17.49 9.64 7.94
CA HIS A 61 -17.37 10.33 6.66
C HIS A 61 -17.63 11.86 6.75
N ASN A 62 -18.74 12.27 7.37
CA ASN A 62 -19.09 13.69 7.47
C ASN A 62 -18.21 14.48 8.45
N ALA A 63 -17.54 13.81 9.38
CA ALA A 63 -16.68 14.44 10.37
C ALA A 63 -15.21 14.54 9.88
N ALA A 64 -14.79 13.71 8.92
CA ALA A 64 -13.42 13.71 8.41
C ALA A 64 -13.04 15.05 7.77
N GLU A 65 -13.92 15.65 6.95
CA GLU A 65 -13.66 16.97 6.34
C GLU A 65 -13.60 18.09 7.38
N LYS A 66 -14.46 18.03 8.40
CA LYS A 66 -14.44 19.01 9.49
C LYS A 66 -13.14 18.88 10.30
N PHE A 67 -12.72 17.66 10.58
CA PHE A 67 -11.47 17.39 11.27
C PHE A 67 -10.27 17.97 10.50
N GLU A 68 -10.16 17.69 9.20
CA GLU A 68 -9.09 18.23 8.35
C GLU A 68 -9.07 19.76 8.33
N LYS A 69 -10.24 20.39 8.13
CA LYS A 69 -10.35 21.86 8.15
C LYS A 69 -9.93 22.43 9.49
N THR A 70 -10.40 21.86 10.59
CA THR A 70 -10.03 22.32 11.95
C THR A 70 -8.54 22.13 12.18
N LEU A 71 -7.96 20.98 11.80
CA LEU A 71 -6.54 20.72 11.94
C LEU A 71 -5.69 21.73 11.15
N ASN A 72 -6.12 22.09 9.94
CA ASN A 72 -5.39 23.01 9.08
C ASN A 72 -5.48 24.46 9.57
N THR A 73 -6.62 24.90 10.10
CA THR A 73 -6.86 26.28 10.54
C THR A 73 -6.46 26.56 11.98
N ALA A 74 -6.53 25.58 12.87
CA ALA A 74 -6.19 25.75 14.27
C ALA A 74 -4.71 26.04 14.48
N LYS A 75 -4.44 26.93 15.43
CA LYS A 75 -3.11 27.14 15.99
C LYS A 75 -3.00 26.25 17.22
N PHE A 76 -2.01 25.38 17.25
CA PHE A 76 -1.75 24.48 18.37
C PHE A 76 -0.63 25.06 19.21
N GLU A 77 -0.71 24.88 20.52
CA GLU A 77 0.37 25.22 21.44
C GLU A 77 1.50 24.19 21.28
N GLY A 78 2.66 24.63 20.86
CA GLY A 78 3.84 23.79 20.60
C GLY A 78 4.14 23.65 19.13
N ASP A 79 5.31 23.07 18.83
CA ASP A 79 5.86 22.99 17.46
C ASP A 79 5.30 21.83 16.64
N PHE A 80 4.58 20.88 17.27
CA PHE A 80 4.09 19.70 16.58
C PHE A 80 2.68 19.88 16.02
N LYS A 81 2.60 19.92 14.69
CA LYS A 81 1.36 19.88 13.94
C LYS A 81 1.45 18.76 12.90
N PRO A 82 0.68 17.67 13.06
CA PRO A 82 0.72 16.57 12.10
C PRO A 82 0.14 17.00 10.75
N LYS A 83 0.77 16.54 9.66
CA LYS A 83 0.14 16.64 8.34
C LYS A 83 -1.01 15.64 8.26
N CYS A 84 -2.10 16.05 7.62
CA CYS A 84 -3.29 15.22 7.45
C CYS A 84 -3.47 14.85 5.98
N PHE A 85 -3.80 13.59 5.74
CA PHE A 85 -4.19 13.10 4.42
C PHE A 85 -5.49 12.31 4.53
N ILE A 86 -6.46 12.62 3.66
CA ILE A 86 -7.74 11.92 3.57
C ILE A 86 -7.88 11.37 2.16
N HIS A 87 -8.16 10.06 2.08
CA HIS A 87 -8.49 9.44 0.81
C HIS A 87 -9.83 9.99 0.29
N ARG A 88 -9.81 10.58 -0.89
CA ARG A 88 -11.00 11.08 -1.57
C ARG A 88 -11.29 10.28 -2.82
N THR A 89 -12.55 9.97 -3.03
CA THR A 89 -13.04 9.37 -4.27
C THR A 89 -13.75 10.40 -5.12
N ILE A 90 -13.61 10.26 -6.44
CA ILE A 90 -14.28 11.08 -7.42
C ILE A 90 -15.60 10.41 -7.79
N SER A 91 -16.69 11.11 -7.59
CA SER A 91 -18.01 10.71 -8.06
C SER A 91 -18.59 11.75 -9.02
N PHE A 92 -19.32 11.27 -10.02
CA PHE A 92 -19.99 12.14 -10.97
C PHE A 92 -21.48 12.21 -10.62
N LYS A 93 -21.98 13.41 -10.40
CA LYS A 93 -23.40 13.64 -10.13
C LYS A 93 -24.04 14.43 -11.26
N GLN A 94 -25.23 14.01 -11.68
CA GLN A 94 -26.04 14.77 -12.61
C GLN A 94 -26.54 16.03 -11.93
N LYS A 95 -26.49 17.18 -12.61
CA LYS A 95 -27.08 18.42 -12.10
C LYS A 95 -28.58 18.26 -11.99
N SER A 96 -29.14 18.65 -10.86
CA SER A 96 -30.59 18.57 -10.60
C SER A 96 -31.43 19.53 -11.49
N LYS A 97 -30.82 20.54 -12.09
CA LYS A 97 -31.44 21.47 -13.03
C LYS A 97 -30.54 21.63 -14.27
N GLY A 98 -30.84 20.90 -15.36
CA GLY A 98 -30.15 21.03 -16.65
C GLY A 98 -29.29 19.82 -17.06
N CYS A 99 -28.90 19.79 -18.33
CA CYS A 99 -27.98 18.79 -18.87
C CYS A 99 -26.57 19.08 -18.38
N GLY A 100 -25.98 18.16 -17.65
CA GLY A 100 -24.57 18.24 -17.26
C GLY A 100 -24.24 17.38 -16.05
N VAL A 101 -22.98 16.96 -16.02
CA VAL A 101 -22.42 16.14 -14.94
C VAL A 101 -21.41 16.99 -14.17
N VAL A 102 -21.50 16.96 -12.86
CA VAL A 102 -20.53 17.63 -11.96
C VAL A 102 -19.65 16.58 -11.32
N LYS A 103 -18.34 16.78 -11.43
CA LYS A 103 -17.34 16.02 -10.68
C LYS A 103 -17.41 16.46 -9.21
N VAL A 104 -17.68 15.51 -8.31
CA VAL A 104 -17.73 15.76 -6.87
C VAL A 104 -16.67 14.90 -6.20
N GLU A 105 -15.74 15.54 -5.52
CA GLU A 105 -14.76 14.87 -4.67
C GLU A 105 -15.36 14.71 -3.28
N ARG A 106 -15.30 13.51 -2.74
CA ARG A 106 -15.79 13.21 -1.39
C ARG A 106 -14.79 12.32 -0.67
N PRO A 107 -14.64 12.45 0.65
CA PRO A 107 -13.90 11.48 1.43
C PRO A 107 -14.39 10.08 1.12
N SER A 108 -13.46 9.14 1.03
CA SER A 108 -13.81 7.73 0.81
C SER A 108 -14.71 7.23 1.93
N VAL A 109 -15.59 6.30 1.59
CA VAL A 109 -16.48 5.63 2.56
C VAL A 109 -15.70 4.89 3.66
N SER A 110 -14.40 4.66 3.45
CA SER A 110 -13.54 4.01 4.45
C SER A 110 -13.42 4.79 5.77
N GLY A 111 -13.61 6.13 5.72
CA GLY A 111 -13.44 6.97 6.91
C GLY A 111 -12.02 7.04 7.45
N LEU A 112 -11.03 6.55 6.71
CA LEU A 112 -9.62 6.57 7.11
C LEU A 112 -9.03 7.97 6.93
N VAL A 113 -8.40 8.44 8.00
CA VAL A 113 -7.67 9.71 8.05
C VAL A 113 -6.24 9.39 8.48
N PHE A 114 -5.28 9.79 7.68
CA PHE A 114 -3.86 9.56 7.93
C PHE A 114 -3.21 10.81 8.52
N LEU A 115 -2.38 10.63 9.55
CA LEU A 115 -1.63 11.69 10.21
C LEU A 115 -0.14 11.37 10.20
N GLN A 116 0.69 12.31 9.74
CA GLN A 116 2.14 12.16 9.75
C GLN A 116 2.71 12.52 11.11
N GLY A 117 3.43 11.60 11.71
CA GLY A 117 4.08 11.77 13.02
C GLY A 117 4.44 10.44 13.64
N HIS A 118 5.33 10.49 14.62
CA HIS A 118 5.60 9.30 15.44
C HIS A 118 4.39 8.96 16.30
N THR A 119 4.17 7.69 16.53
CA THR A 119 2.98 7.16 17.23
C THR A 119 2.76 7.81 18.59
N ASN A 120 3.82 8.04 19.36
CA ASN A 120 3.71 8.66 20.69
C ASN A 120 3.29 10.13 20.58
N ASP A 121 3.85 10.88 19.67
CA ASP A 121 3.53 12.30 19.45
C ASP A 121 2.09 12.45 18.99
N LEU A 122 1.66 11.59 18.06
CA LEU A 122 0.28 11.56 17.59
C LEU A 122 -0.70 11.21 18.72
N ARG A 123 -0.36 10.28 19.62
CA ARG A 123 -1.22 9.94 20.77
C ARG A 123 -1.36 11.12 21.72
N ILE A 124 -0.25 11.77 22.09
CA ILE A 124 -0.26 12.94 22.96
C ILE A 124 -1.08 14.08 22.32
N PHE A 125 -0.86 14.33 21.03
CA PHE A 125 -1.59 15.34 20.27
C PHE A 125 -3.09 15.07 20.26
N LEU A 126 -3.51 13.84 19.91
CA LEU A 126 -4.92 13.47 19.89
C LEU A 126 -5.54 13.56 21.27
N GLN A 127 -4.87 13.05 22.32
CA GLN A 127 -5.38 13.11 23.68
C GLN A 127 -5.60 14.55 24.16
N LYS A 128 -4.72 15.49 23.76
CA LYS A 128 -4.81 16.90 24.14
C LYS A 128 -5.90 17.65 23.38
N TYR A 129 -5.98 17.48 22.09
CA TYR A 129 -6.81 18.33 21.22
C TYR A 129 -8.06 17.64 20.65
N TYR A 130 -8.03 16.32 20.54
CA TYR A 130 -9.10 15.51 19.92
C TYR A 130 -9.33 14.21 20.67
N PRO A 131 -9.70 14.25 21.98
CA PRO A 131 -9.79 13.06 22.85
C PRO A 131 -10.80 12.02 22.38
N GLN A 132 -11.74 12.40 21.51
CA GLN A 132 -12.73 11.50 20.90
C GLN A 132 -12.14 10.60 19.80
N TYR A 133 -10.92 10.88 19.33
CA TYR A 133 -10.30 10.10 18.26
C TYR A 133 -9.05 9.37 18.75
N HIS A 134 -8.88 8.13 18.31
CA HIS A 134 -7.77 7.29 18.69
C HIS A 134 -7.10 6.71 17.46
N LEU A 135 -5.78 6.49 17.54
CA LEU A 135 -5.07 5.75 16.51
C LEU A 135 -5.60 4.32 16.43
N VAL A 136 -5.77 3.82 15.23
CA VAL A 136 -6.16 2.43 14.99
C VAL A 136 -4.99 1.52 15.35
N ASN A 137 -5.27 0.45 16.06
CA ASN A 137 -4.27 -0.54 16.40
C ASN A 137 -4.11 -1.57 15.29
N ASN A 138 -2.87 -1.98 15.05
CA ASN A 138 -2.58 -3.11 14.19
C ASN A 138 -3.05 -4.40 14.88
N CYS A 139 -3.93 -5.14 14.21
CA CYS A 139 -4.53 -6.36 14.75
C CYS A 139 -3.51 -7.47 15.04
N MET A 140 -2.30 -7.41 14.45
CA MET A 140 -1.28 -8.44 14.63
C MET A 140 -0.54 -8.30 15.96
N ASN A 141 -0.28 -7.08 16.41
CA ASN A 141 0.54 -6.81 17.59
C ASN A 141 -0.16 -5.97 18.67
N GLY A 142 -1.39 -5.51 18.40
CA GLY A 142 -2.16 -4.67 19.31
C GLY A 142 -1.61 -3.26 19.53
N GLN A 143 -0.49 -2.92 18.87
CA GLN A 143 0.11 -1.60 18.94
C GLN A 143 -0.52 -0.65 17.91
N PRO A 144 -0.47 0.67 18.13
CA PRO A 144 -0.94 1.61 17.12
C PRO A 144 -0.27 1.36 15.79
N ALA A 145 -1.07 1.31 14.75
CA ALA A 145 -0.59 1.05 13.40
C ALA A 145 0.31 2.18 12.90
N SER A 146 1.42 1.80 12.31
CA SER A 146 2.39 2.73 11.74
C SER A 146 2.67 2.34 10.29
N ILE A 147 2.60 3.30 9.39
CA ILE A 147 2.89 3.14 7.97
C ILE A 147 4.18 3.89 7.66
N LYS A 148 5.11 3.23 7.00
CA LYS A 148 6.36 3.89 6.56
C LYS A 148 6.04 4.96 5.53
N ASP A 149 6.77 6.08 5.58
CA ASP A 149 6.61 7.16 4.61
C ASP A 149 6.89 6.70 3.17
N SER A 150 7.85 5.80 2.98
CA SER A 150 8.16 5.16 1.69
C SER A 150 6.98 4.40 1.06
N ILE A 151 6.03 3.92 1.86
CA ILE A 151 4.79 3.30 1.40
C ILE A 151 3.70 4.36 1.19
N MET A 152 3.64 5.33 2.08
CA MET A 152 2.58 6.35 2.06
C MET A 152 2.73 7.33 0.90
N GLN A 153 3.96 7.72 0.50
CA GLN A 153 4.20 8.65 -0.59
C GLN A 153 3.67 8.14 -1.95
N PRO A 154 4.04 6.93 -2.43
CA PRO A 154 3.49 6.38 -3.66
C PRO A 154 1.97 6.22 -3.61
N PHE A 155 1.44 5.86 -2.43
CA PHE A 155 0.00 5.75 -2.22
C PHE A 155 -0.70 7.10 -2.38
N MET A 156 -0.20 8.17 -1.76
CA MET A 156 -0.76 9.52 -1.92
C MET A 156 -0.70 9.99 -3.37
N GLN A 157 0.41 9.71 -4.06
CA GLN A 157 0.56 10.04 -5.48
C GLN A 157 -0.49 9.31 -6.33
N LEU A 158 -0.69 8.01 -6.13
CA LEU A 158 -1.71 7.25 -6.82
C LEU A 158 -3.12 7.78 -6.54
N MET A 159 -3.38 8.15 -5.30
CA MET A 159 -4.67 8.73 -4.90
C MET A 159 -4.99 10.06 -5.59
N GLN A 160 -3.96 10.84 -5.90
CA GLN A 160 -4.13 12.11 -6.63
C GLN A 160 -4.35 11.89 -8.12
N THR A 161 -3.69 10.90 -8.70
CA THR A 161 -3.77 10.60 -10.15
C THR A 161 -4.94 9.70 -10.49
N GLU A 162 -5.07 8.56 -9.81
CA GLU A 162 -6.03 7.50 -10.11
C GLU A 162 -6.70 6.93 -8.85
N PRO A 163 -7.53 7.71 -8.15
CA PRO A 163 -8.09 7.31 -6.84
C PRO A 163 -8.93 6.03 -6.90
N ASN A 164 -9.48 5.70 -8.08
CA ASN A 164 -10.32 4.51 -8.26
C ASN A 164 -9.51 3.20 -8.36
N ARG A 165 -8.19 3.28 -8.49
CA ARG A 165 -7.33 2.07 -8.50
C ARG A 165 -7.17 1.44 -7.13
N VAL A 166 -7.46 2.16 -6.06
CA VAL A 166 -7.23 1.71 -4.69
C VAL A 166 -8.52 1.27 -4.03
N THR A 167 -8.46 0.09 -3.40
CA THR A 167 -9.57 -0.47 -2.62
C THR A 167 -9.05 -0.96 -1.28
N PHE A 168 -9.64 -0.47 -0.19
CA PHE A 168 -9.37 -1.00 1.14
C PHE A 168 -10.12 -2.32 1.32
N LEU A 169 -9.39 -3.38 1.65
CA LEU A 169 -9.97 -4.69 1.87
C LEU A 169 -10.40 -4.86 3.32
N ARG A 170 -11.46 -5.61 3.54
CA ARG A 170 -11.91 -5.99 4.90
C ARG A 170 -11.06 -7.11 5.50
N ASP A 171 -10.43 -7.91 4.65
CA ASP A 171 -9.58 -9.01 5.05
C ASP A 171 -8.22 -8.48 5.52
N HIS A 172 -7.68 -9.10 6.57
CA HIS A 172 -6.34 -8.77 7.06
C HIS A 172 -5.28 -9.23 6.06
N PHE A 173 -4.20 -8.45 5.94
CA PHE A 173 -3.10 -8.71 5.02
C PHE A 173 -2.51 -10.12 5.17
N ILE A 174 -2.40 -10.63 6.40
CA ILE A 174 -1.83 -11.95 6.70
C ILE A 174 -2.59 -13.11 6.03
N LYS A 175 -3.88 -12.93 5.72
CA LYS A 175 -4.68 -13.93 5.02
C LYS A 175 -4.09 -14.27 3.65
N PHE A 176 -3.54 -13.27 2.96
CA PHE A 176 -2.96 -13.45 1.62
C PHE A 176 -1.60 -14.15 1.67
N ALA A 177 -0.88 -14.07 2.79
CA ALA A 177 0.41 -14.71 2.98
C ALA A 177 0.35 -16.25 2.95
N ARG A 178 -0.80 -16.84 3.26
CA ARG A 178 -0.97 -18.30 3.30
C ARG A 178 -0.89 -18.91 1.91
N ASP A 179 -1.57 -18.27 0.94
CA ASP A 179 -1.86 -18.89 -0.34
C ASP A 179 -1.05 -18.33 -1.50
N HIS A 180 -0.34 -17.20 -1.29
CA HIS A 180 0.33 -16.47 -2.35
C HIS A 180 1.81 -16.27 -2.04
N VAL A 181 2.63 -16.22 -3.11
CA VAL A 181 4.03 -15.85 -3.02
C VAL A 181 4.14 -14.34 -2.88
N LYS A 182 5.01 -13.89 -1.98
CA LYS A 182 5.31 -12.48 -1.80
C LYS A 182 6.16 -12.00 -2.97
N LEU A 183 5.75 -10.91 -3.59
CA LEU A 183 6.40 -10.32 -4.75
C LEU A 183 6.89 -8.92 -4.42
N ARG A 184 8.00 -8.51 -5.04
CA ARG A 184 8.51 -7.14 -5.03
C ARG A 184 8.26 -6.52 -6.40
N VAL A 185 7.75 -5.30 -6.40
CA VAL A 185 7.49 -4.52 -7.61
C VAL A 185 8.81 -3.95 -8.12
N LEU A 186 9.13 -4.17 -9.40
CA LEU A 186 10.36 -3.67 -10.02
C LEU A 186 10.16 -2.37 -10.80
N THR A 187 8.94 -2.09 -11.26
CA THR A 187 8.63 -0.94 -12.12
C THR A 187 7.39 -0.21 -11.63
N GLY A 188 7.23 1.05 -12.05
CA GLY A 188 6.05 1.85 -11.74
C GLY A 188 6.11 2.60 -10.40
N ILE A 189 4.96 3.16 -9.99
CA ILE A 189 4.85 4.03 -8.81
C ILE A 189 5.21 3.29 -7.51
N PHE A 190 4.96 1.99 -7.44
CA PHE A 190 5.22 1.15 -6.27
C PHE A 190 6.55 0.40 -6.32
N GLN A 191 7.48 0.84 -7.16
CA GLN A 191 8.79 0.21 -7.27
C GLN A 191 9.47 0.03 -5.91
N GLY A 192 10.01 -1.18 -5.67
CA GLY A 192 10.65 -1.56 -4.41
C GLY A 192 9.70 -1.99 -3.30
N GLN A 193 8.39 -1.79 -3.47
CA GLN A 193 7.39 -2.24 -2.50
C GLN A 193 7.08 -3.72 -2.65
N GLU A 194 6.65 -4.34 -1.57
CA GLU A 194 6.36 -5.78 -1.51
C GLU A 194 4.87 -6.02 -1.22
N GLY A 195 4.34 -7.07 -1.83
CA GLY A 195 2.94 -7.43 -1.65
C GLY A 195 2.59 -8.78 -2.29
N TYR A 196 1.31 -9.07 -2.32
CA TYR A 196 0.76 -10.28 -2.93
C TYR A 196 -0.09 -9.93 -4.13
N VAL A 197 0.17 -10.54 -5.30
CA VAL A 197 -0.72 -10.37 -6.45
C VAL A 197 -1.83 -11.41 -6.38
N VAL A 198 -3.04 -10.92 -6.20
CA VAL A 198 -4.25 -11.71 -5.98
C VAL A 198 -5.27 -11.43 -7.07
N ARG A 199 -6.09 -12.43 -7.40
CA ARG A 199 -7.20 -12.24 -8.32
C ARG A 199 -8.49 -11.93 -7.56
N ILE A 200 -8.92 -10.67 -7.61
CA ILE A 200 -10.16 -10.18 -6.98
C ILE A 200 -11.14 -9.75 -8.09
N LEU A 201 -12.36 -10.27 -8.09
CA LEU A 201 -13.39 -9.94 -9.09
C LEU A 201 -12.90 -10.03 -10.55
N LYS A 202 -12.18 -11.10 -10.87
CA LYS A 202 -11.55 -11.38 -12.19
C LYS A 202 -10.34 -10.51 -12.53
N ASN A 203 -10.02 -9.45 -11.78
CA ASN A 203 -8.87 -8.58 -11.99
C ASN A 203 -7.71 -8.96 -11.08
N ARG A 204 -6.49 -8.81 -11.57
CA ARG A 204 -5.27 -8.94 -10.75
C ARG A 204 -5.03 -7.65 -10.01
N GLN A 205 -4.79 -7.77 -8.72
CA GLN A 205 -4.57 -6.64 -7.83
C GLN A 205 -3.36 -6.92 -6.96
N LEU A 206 -2.52 -5.92 -6.79
CA LEU A 206 -1.43 -5.95 -5.83
C LEU A 206 -2.01 -5.62 -4.46
N VAL A 207 -1.90 -6.54 -3.53
CA VAL A 207 -2.33 -6.35 -2.13
C VAL A 207 -1.10 -6.03 -1.30
N MET A 208 -1.10 -4.86 -0.69
CA MET A 208 -0.01 -4.36 0.16
C MET A 208 -0.49 -4.19 1.60
N ASP A 209 0.46 -4.25 2.54
CA ASP A 209 0.21 -3.96 3.94
C ASP A 209 0.31 -2.46 4.23
N PHE A 210 -0.76 -1.91 4.79
CA PHE A 210 -0.84 -0.54 5.26
C PHE A 210 -1.06 -0.53 6.77
N GLY A 211 0.00 -0.86 7.52
CA GLY A 211 -0.05 -0.88 8.97
C GLY A 211 -1.08 -1.87 9.53
N GLY A 212 -1.21 -3.05 8.90
CA GLY A 212 -2.16 -4.10 9.27
C GLY A 212 -3.45 -4.10 8.44
N TYR A 213 -3.74 -3.04 7.69
CA TYR A 213 -4.81 -3.03 6.68
C TYR A 213 -4.29 -3.56 5.35
N ALA A 214 -5.09 -4.36 4.67
CA ALA A 214 -4.80 -4.77 3.31
C ALA A 214 -5.38 -3.75 2.32
N VAL A 215 -4.52 -3.23 1.46
CA VAL A 215 -4.91 -2.32 0.38
C VAL A 215 -4.66 -3.01 -0.94
N ALA A 216 -5.69 -3.11 -1.76
CA ALA A 216 -5.62 -3.68 -3.09
C ALA A 216 -5.52 -2.59 -4.16
N ILE A 217 -4.53 -2.73 -5.04
CA ILE A 217 -4.25 -1.81 -6.13
C ILE A 217 -4.55 -2.52 -7.44
N ASN A 218 -5.46 -1.95 -8.22
CA ASN A 218 -5.86 -2.45 -9.52
C ASN A 218 -4.86 -2.10 -10.62
N ASN A 219 -4.99 -2.74 -11.78
CA ASN A 219 -4.21 -2.46 -13.00
C ASN A 219 -2.69 -2.59 -12.85
N VAL A 220 -2.26 -3.67 -12.21
CA VAL A 220 -0.84 -3.99 -12.00
C VAL A 220 -0.24 -4.91 -13.07
N HIS A 221 -0.90 -5.06 -14.21
CA HIS A 221 -0.47 -5.97 -15.27
C HIS A 221 0.68 -5.41 -16.14
N ASN A 222 0.94 -4.11 -16.04
CA ASN A 222 2.04 -3.44 -16.74
C ASN A 222 3.32 -3.34 -15.89
N GLU A 223 3.27 -3.78 -14.65
CA GLU A 223 4.41 -3.74 -13.74
C GLU A 223 5.17 -5.06 -13.77
N ASP A 224 6.48 -4.99 -13.62
CA ASP A 224 7.35 -6.14 -13.50
C ASP A 224 7.52 -6.49 -12.03
N PHE A 225 7.64 -7.78 -11.75
CA PHE A 225 7.75 -8.29 -10.39
C PHE A 225 8.94 -9.24 -10.27
N GLU A 226 9.49 -9.34 -9.07
CA GLU A 226 10.39 -10.41 -8.66
C GLU A 226 9.86 -11.10 -7.41
N ILE A 227 10.29 -12.32 -7.16
CA ILE A 227 9.97 -13.03 -5.92
C ILE A 227 10.73 -12.34 -4.79
N ALA A 228 10.00 -11.88 -3.76
CA ALA A 228 10.59 -11.37 -2.54
C ALA A 228 10.94 -12.55 -1.62
N GLU A 229 12.20 -12.62 -1.22
CA GLU A 229 12.70 -13.62 -0.26
C GLU A 229 12.16 -13.36 1.16
#